data_483aeea757c093878c4a3fab55418920
#
_entry.id   483aeea757c093878c4a3fab55418920
#
_cell.length_a   1.000
_cell.length_b   1.000
_cell.length_c   1.000
_cell.angle_alpha   90.00
_cell.angle_beta   90.00
_cell.angle_gamma   90.00
#
_symmetry.space_group_name_H-M   'P 1'
#
loop_
_entity.id
_entity.type
_entity.pdbx_description
1 polymer ?
#
loop_
_entity_poly.entity_id
_entity_poly.type
_entity_poly.pdbx_seq_one_letter_code
_entity_poly.pdbx_strand_id
1 'polypeptide(L)'
;QTEDILAADALILLTTENLGYMAGTTKDLFDRIYYDVIDATEGLPYALVIRAGLDGTGCTKAVESISSGLRWRIARPRVLCQGGWQETFNQDCYQLGQLMAASLALGII
;
A
#
# COMPACT_ATOMS: atom_id res chain seq x y z
N GLN A 1 7.62 -3.54 11.16
CA GLN A 1 8.93 -4.15 11.39
C GLN A 1 9.33 -5.00 10.20
N THR A 2 10.62 -5.17 9.98
CA THR A 2 11.17 -5.99 8.90
C THR A 2 10.59 -7.41 8.90
N GLU A 3 10.50 -8.01 10.07
CA GLU A 3 9.99 -9.37 10.22
C GLU A 3 8.54 -9.51 9.76
N ASP A 4 7.73 -8.49 9.98
CA ASP A 4 6.32 -8.50 9.55
C ASP A 4 6.21 -8.51 8.03
N ILE A 5 7.06 -7.72 7.36
CA ILE A 5 7.09 -7.68 5.90
C ILE A 5 7.59 -9.01 5.33
N LEU A 6 8.65 -9.57 5.91
CA LEU A 6 9.20 -10.84 5.45
C LEU A 6 8.22 -12.01 5.62
N ALA A 7 7.36 -11.95 6.63
CA ALA A 7 6.37 -12.99 6.91
C ALA A 7 5.07 -12.84 6.09
N ALA A 8 4.88 -11.71 5.43
CA ALA A 8 3.61 -11.41 4.74
C ALA A 8 3.53 -12.11 3.39
N ASP A 9 2.34 -12.60 3.06
CA ASP A 9 2.01 -13.11 1.72
C ASP A 9 1.49 -12.02 0.80
N ALA A 10 0.98 -10.94 1.39
CA ALA A 10 0.54 -9.73 0.70
C ALA A 10 0.49 -8.58 1.70
N LEU A 11 0.47 -7.35 1.20
CA LEU A 11 0.40 -6.15 2.03
C LEU A 11 -0.75 -5.26 1.59
N ILE A 12 -1.34 -4.57 2.56
CA ILE A 12 -2.18 -3.40 2.29
C ILE A 12 -1.49 -2.22 2.96
N LEU A 13 -1.07 -1.26 2.15
CA LEU A 13 -0.44 -0.04 2.64
C LEU A 13 -1.49 1.05 2.72
N LEU A 14 -1.69 1.60 3.92
CA LEU A 14 -2.57 2.74 4.14
C LEU A 14 -1.72 3.94 4.52
N THR A 15 -1.82 5.01 3.75
CA THR A 15 -1.10 6.24 4.02
C THR A 15 -1.95 7.45 3.72
N THR A 16 -1.52 8.61 4.22
CA THR A 16 -2.14 9.90 3.90
C THR A 16 -1.24 10.67 2.94
N GLU A 17 -1.86 11.46 2.06
CA GLU A 17 -1.09 12.43 1.27
C GLU A 17 -0.86 13.69 2.10
N ASN A 18 0.40 13.99 2.36
CA ASN A 18 0.81 15.17 3.09
C ASN A 18 1.76 15.96 2.21
N LEU A 19 1.40 17.21 1.89
CA LEU A 19 2.24 18.09 1.08
C LEU A 19 2.65 17.44 -0.26
N GLY A 20 1.74 16.74 -0.90
CA GLY A 20 1.97 16.11 -2.19
C GLY A 20 2.83 14.85 -2.16
N TYR A 21 3.03 14.26 -0.98
CA TYR A 21 3.87 13.09 -0.77
C TYR A 21 3.19 12.13 0.21
N MET A 22 3.81 10.96 0.47
CA MET A 22 3.31 10.05 1.50
C MET A 22 3.55 10.61 2.90
N ALA A 23 2.82 10.09 3.89
CA ALA A 23 3.05 10.44 5.29
C ALA A 23 4.49 10.13 5.70
N GLY A 24 5.05 10.95 6.58
CA GLY A 24 6.42 10.76 7.07
C GLY A 24 6.65 9.41 7.74
N THR A 25 5.64 8.90 8.46
CA THR A 25 5.72 7.58 9.08
C THR A 25 5.79 6.46 8.04
N THR A 26 5.14 6.62 6.90
CA THR A 26 5.23 5.67 5.80
C THR A 26 6.61 5.68 5.16
N LYS A 27 7.16 6.86 4.93
CA LYS A 27 8.52 6.99 4.41
C LYS A 27 9.54 6.42 5.39
N ASP A 28 9.36 6.66 6.67
CA ASP A 28 10.20 6.09 7.72
C ASP A 28 10.17 4.55 7.69
N LEU A 29 9.00 3.96 7.51
CA LEU A 29 8.89 2.51 7.34
C LEU A 29 9.76 2.04 6.17
N PHE A 30 9.61 2.65 4.99
CA PHE A 30 10.40 2.28 3.82
C PHE A 30 11.89 2.46 4.05
N ASP A 31 12.29 3.56 4.68
CA ASP A 31 13.71 3.80 4.98
C ASP A 31 14.29 2.71 5.88
N ARG A 32 13.51 2.21 6.84
CA ARG A 32 13.98 1.19 7.78
C ARG A 32 14.05 -0.20 7.17
N ILE A 33 13.15 -0.53 6.25
CA ILE A 33 13.04 -1.92 5.76
C ILE A 33 13.65 -2.15 4.39
N TYR A 34 13.89 -1.09 3.60
CA TYR A 34 14.14 -1.20 2.17
C TYR A 34 15.24 -2.21 1.83
N TYR A 35 16.42 -2.03 2.41
CA TYR A 35 17.54 -2.91 2.10
C TYR A 35 17.45 -4.26 2.82
N ASP A 36 16.69 -4.33 3.89
CA ASP A 36 16.50 -5.58 4.64
C ASP A 36 15.62 -6.57 3.87
N VAL A 37 14.69 -6.08 3.05
CA VAL A 37 13.68 -6.94 2.40
C VAL A 37 13.82 -7.01 0.89
N ILE A 38 14.64 -6.15 0.27
CA ILE A 38 14.67 -6.02 -1.19
C ILE A 38 14.96 -7.34 -1.91
N ASP A 39 15.86 -8.15 -1.38
CA ASP A 39 16.24 -9.41 -2.02
C ASP A 39 15.31 -10.57 -1.66
N ALA A 40 14.41 -10.39 -0.70
CA ALA A 40 13.56 -11.46 -0.18
C ALA A 40 12.08 -11.31 -0.55
N THR A 41 11.68 -10.16 -1.10
CA THR A 41 10.25 -9.83 -1.32
C THR A 41 9.92 -9.49 -2.77
N GLU A 42 10.71 -9.95 -3.73
CA GLU A 42 10.39 -9.74 -5.14
C GLU A 42 9.02 -10.36 -5.46
N GLY A 43 8.18 -9.58 -6.12
CA GLY A 43 6.84 -10.01 -6.50
C GLY A 43 5.82 -9.99 -5.38
N LEU A 44 6.17 -9.49 -4.19
CA LEU A 44 5.21 -9.40 -3.09
C LEU A 44 4.01 -8.56 -3.53
N PRO A 45 2.80 -9.15 -3.51
CA PRO A 45 1.61 -8.40 -3.93
C PRO A 45 1.21 -7.39 -2.87
N TYR A 46 0.83 -6.20 -3.31
CA TYR A 46 0.33 -5.19 -2.39
C TYR A 46 -0.84 -4.41 -2.99
N ALA A 47 -1.61 -3.79 -2.14
CA ALA A 47 -2.64 -2.82 -2.51
C ALA A 47 -2.44 -1.55 -1.69
N LEU A 48 -2.91 -0.43 -2.23
CA LEU A 48 -2.67 0.89 -1.67
C LEU A 48 -3.99 1.57 -1.34
N VAL A 49 -4.10 2.10 -0.12
CA VAL A 49 -5.20 2.96 0.29
C VAL A 49 -4.62 4.33 0.63
N ILE A 50 -5.15 5.37 0.00
CA ILE A 50 -4.67 6.73 0.20
C ILE A 50 -5.80 7.60 0.72
N ARG A 51 -5.56 8.27 1.83
CA ARG A 51 -6.42 9.33 2.36
C ARG A 51 -5.85 10.67 1.92
N ALA A 52 -6.58 11.41 1.10
CA ALA A 52 -6.07 12.65 0.51
C ALA A 52 -7.15 13.74 0.48
N GLY A 53 -6.72 14.99 0.52
CA GLY A 53 -7.62 16.12 0.31
C GLY A 53 -7.99 16.28 -1.17
N LEU A 54 -7.07 15.96 -2.06
CA LEU A 54 -7.25 16.03 -3.51
C LEU A 54 -7.12 14.63 -4.12
N ASP A 55 -6.49 14.52 -5.28
CA ASP A 55 -6.46 13.27 -6.05
C ASP A 55 -5.39 12.26 -5.62
N GLY A 56 -4.56 12.61 -4.66
CA GLY A 56 -3.53 11.70 -4.14
C GLY A 56 -2.43 11.35 -5.11
N THR A 57 -2.29 12.05 -6.23
CA THR A 57 -1.34 11.70 -7.29
C THR A 57 0.10 11.69 -6.78
N GLY A 58 0.52 12.71 -6.03
CA GLY A 58 1.89 12.79 -5.52
C GLY A 58 2.23 11.65 -4.58
N CYS A 59 1.32 11.35 -3.66
CA CYS A 59 1.49 10.23 -2.73
C CYS A 59 1.53 8.89 -3.47
N THR A 60 0.62 8.68 -4.42
CA THR A 60 0.57 7.46 -5.21
C THR A 60 1.88 7.23 -5.95
N LYS A 61 2.38 8.23 -6.65
CA LYS A 61 3.64 8.13 -7.39
C LYS A 61 4.83 7.85 -6.46
N ALA A 62 4.86 8.50 -5.30
CA ALA A 62 5.94 8.30 -4.34
C ALA A 62 5.99 6.87 -3.82
N VAL A 63 4.84 6.32 -3.41
CA VAL A 63 4.75 4.93 -2.93
C VAL A 63 5.08 3.95 -4.05
N GLU A 64 4.52 4.14 -5.24
CA GLU A 64 4.75 3.25 -6.36
C GLU A 64 6.22 3.24 -6.80
N SER A 65 6.89 4.39 -6.75
CA SER A 65 8.31 4.47 -7.07
C SER A 65 9.16 3.60 -6.15
N ILE A 66 8.92 3.69 -4.83
CA ILE A 66 9.68 2.89 -3.85
C ILE A 66 9.32 1.42 -3.98
N SER A 67 8.03 1.10 -4.09
CA SER A 67 7.56 -0.27 -4.22
C SER A 67 8.08 -0.95 -5.48
N SER A 68 8.16 -0.20 -6.57
CA SER A 68 8.76 -0.67 -7.82
C SER A 68 10.25 -1.00 -7.64
N GLY A 69 10.98 -0.16 -6.90
CA GLY A 69 12.38 -0.44 -6.56
C GLY A 69 12.54 -1.72 -5.74
N LEU A 70 11.57 -2.01 -4.87
CA LEU A 70 11.51 -3.26 -4.11
C LEU A 70 11.01 -4.45 -4.97
N ARG A 71 10.58 -4.20 -6.19
CA ARG A 71 9.98 -5.18 -7.10
C ARG A 71 8.71 -5.82 -6.51
N TRP A 72 7.99 -5.08 -5.69
CA TRP A 72 6.64 -5.45 -5.26
C TRP A 72 5.67 -5.26 -6.42
N ARG A 73 4.57 -5.99 -6.36
CA ARG A 73 3.59 -6.02 -7.45
C ARG A 73 2.25 -5.50 -6.98
N ILE A 74 1.72 -4.49 -7.66
CA ILE A 74 0.37 -4.00 -7.33
C ILE A 74 -0.66 -5.06 -7.74
N ALA A 75 -1.49 -5.47 -6.78
CA ALA A 75 -2.44 -6.55 -6.97
C ALA A 75 -3.85 -6.08 -7.31
N ARG A 76 -4.20 -4.86 -6.88
CA ARG A 76 -5.53 -4.27 -7.09
C ARG A 76 -5.38 -2.78 -7.34
N PRO A 77 -6.33 -2.14 -8.05
CA PRO A 77 -6.34 -0.69 -8.17
C PRO A 77 -6.35 -0.03 -6.79
N ARG A 78 -5.69 1.10 -6.67
CA ARG A 78 -5.66 1.83 -5.40
C ARG A 78 -7.07 2.24 -4.96
N VAL A 79 -7.28 2.30 -3.66
CA VAL A 79 -8.48 2.91 -3.07
C VAL A 79 -8.12 4.33 -2.66
N LEU A 80 -8.82 5.31 -3.25
CA LEU A 80 -8.62 6.72 -2.95
C LEU A 80 -9.79 7.22 -2.09
N CYS A 81 -9.48 7.61 -0.86
CA CYS A 81 -10.42 8.23 0.05
C CYS A 81 -10.21 9.74 0.02
N GLN A 82 -10.89 10.41 -0.91
CA GLN A 82 -10.63 11.81 -1.24
C GLN A 82 -11.61 12.76 -0.55
N GLY A 83 -11.10 13.90 -0.11
CA GLY A 83 -11.93 14.99 0.40
C GLY A 83 -12.40 14.77 1.83
N GLY A 84 -13.58 15.34 2.17
CA GLY A 84 -14.16 15.19 3.48
C GLY A 84 -14.53 13.72 3.79
N TRP A 85 -14.64 13.38 5.07
CA TRP A 85 -14.95 12.02 5.48
C TRP A 85 -16.28 11.54 4.93
N GLN A 86 -16.31 10.29 4.47
CA GLN A 86 -17.51 9.60 4.01
C GLN A 86 -17.52 8.18 4.53
N GLU A 87 -18.71 7.67 4.89
CA GLU A 87 -18.86 6.29 5.36
C GLU A 87 -18.45 5.27 4.31
N THR A 88 -18.57 5.59 3.03
CA THR A 88 -18.14 4.71 1.96
C THR A 88 -16.65 4.38 2.02
N PHE A 89 -15.83 5.20 2.66
CA PHE A 89 -14.40 4.90 2.85
C PHE A 89 -14.21 3.61 3.64
N ASN A 90 -15.01 3.40 4.70
CA ASN A 90 -14.97 2.15 5.47
C ASN A 90 -15.37 0.95 4.60
N GLN A 91 -16.40 1.11 3.79
CA GLN A 91 -16.88 0.04 2.90
C GLN A 91 -15.83 -0.31 1.85
N ASP A 92 -15.20 0.70 1.25
CA ASP A 92 -14.18 0.50 0.22
C ASP A 92 -12.96 -0.23 0.79
N CYS A 93 -12.53 0.15 1.99
CA CYS A 93 -11.40 -0.50 2.66
C CYS A 93 -11.75 -1.94 3.06
N TYR A 94 -12.95 -2.17 3.55
CA TYR A 94 -13.42 -3.51 3.91
C TYR A 94 -13.45 -4.42 2.68
N GLN A 95 -14.00 -3.92 1.57
CA GLN A 95 -14.02 -4.64 0.30
C GLN A 95 -12.63 -4.99 -0.19
N LEU A 96 -11.70 -4.05 -0.12
CA LEU A 96 -10.32 -4.30 -0.52
C LEU A 96 -9.71 -5.43 0.29
N GLY A 97 -9.89 -5.40 1.62
CA GLY A 97 -9.41 -6.47 2.49
C GLY A 97 -9.98 -7.83 2.12
N GLN A 98 -11.29 -7.90 1.86
CA GLN A 98 -11.95 -9.14 1.43
C GLN A 98 -11.38 -9.65 0.10
N LEU A 99 -11.20 -8.76 -0.87
CA LEU A 99 -10.67 -9.14 -2.19
C LEU A 99 -9.23 -9.63 -2.09
N MET A 100 -8.40 -8.97 -1.29
CA MET A 100 -7.01 -9.39 -1.10
C MET A 100 -6.95 -10.76 -0.43
N ALA A 101 -7.71 -10.97 0.62
CA ALA A 101 -7.75 -12.26 1.34
C ALA A 101 -8.26 -13.39 0.44
N ALA A 102 -9.35 -13.15 -0.30
CA ALA A 102 -9.90 -14.14 -1.22
C ALA A 102 -8.92 -14.47 -2.36
N SER A 103 -8.26 -13.45 -2.89
CA SER A 103 -7.29 -13.64 -3.97
C SER A 103 -6.08 -14.45 -3.52
N LEU A 104 -5.61 -14.24 -2.30
CA LEU A 104 -4.55 -15.07 -1.71
C LEU A 104 -5.02 -16.51 -1.52
N ALA A 105 -6.21 -16.71 -0.96
CA ALA A 105 -6.76 -18.04 -0.72
C ALA A 105 -6.94 -18.82 -2.02
N LEU A 106 -7.27 -18.14 -3.12
CA LEU A 106 -7.44 -18.75 -4.45
C LEU A 106 -6.14 -18.84 -5.24
N GLY A 107 -5.06 -18.30 -4.75
CA GLY A 107 -3.76 -18.35 -5.42
C GLY A 107 -3.68 -17.48 -6.68
N ILE A 108 -4.47 -16.41 -6.78
CA ILE A 108 -4.49 -15.55 -7.97
C ILE A 108 -3.71 -14.24 -7.80
N ILE A 109 -3.14 -14.03 -6.65
CA ILE A 109 -2.17 -12.94 -6.44
C ILE A 109 -0.91 -13.44 -5.76
#